data_0bff1fd50c4a57f337d3f067b42f1af6
#
_entry.id   0bff1fd50c4a57f337d3f067b42f1af6
#
_cell.length_a   1.000
_cell.length_b   1.000
_cell.length_c   1.000
_cell.angle_alpha   90.00
_cell.angle_beta   90.00
_cell.angle_gamma   90.00
#
_symmetry.space_group_name_H-M   'P 1'
#
loop_
_entity.id
_entity.type
_entity.pdbx_description
1 polymer ?
#
loop_
_entity_poly.entity_id
_entity_poly.type
_entity_poly.pdbx_seq_one_letter_code
_entity_poly.pdbx_strand_id
1 'polypeptide(L)'
;ALSSVMGWDDGYGSWRTPSLTKFTILDITNRSSPESGKELYLEGYYMTAREVNSTVRTVTHAWLDIPGVKSWLDLPNGYWELDYDDPIRREVREKVAYQTILDNNAALDALALEDILPKVYERSNGLITIHTMDEEQCADFIAPEDGFNRGFNSIFTFDLSSEDFEFQADHIVGNYPIVYASADVLILTENAWDWWWFWGNDGMNEATNIHTFDISNPGDTLYTGSGRVNGTILDQFSVSEYEGVVRVATTSGQWARWWMENPEPMSSSVVTFTRSVDVDTDAQILSEVGRVDNIAPE
;
A
#
# COMPACT_ATOMS: atom_id res chain seq x y z
N ALA A 1 13.51 -14.23 11.40
CA ALA A 1 12.48 -15.06 10.77
C ALA A 1 11.19 -14.24 10.68
N LEU A 2 10.54 -14.28 9.53
CA LEU A 2 9.28 -13.59 9.26
C LEU A 2 8.15 -14.61 9.23
N SER A 3 7.01 -14.28 9.83
CA SER A 3 5.80 -15.09 9.76
C SER A 3 4.56 -14.19 9.81
N SER A 4 3.50 -14.58 9.14
CA SER A 4 2.21 -13.92 9.24
C SER A 4 1.46 -14.43 10.46
N VAL A 5 0.88 -13.53 11.26
CA VAL A 5 0.09 -13.84 12.45
C VAL A 5 -1.25 -13.14 12.33
N MET A 6 -2.34 -13.86 12.59
CA MET A 6 -3.67 -13.26 12.64
C MET A 6 -3.89 -12.60 14.00
N GLY A 7 -4.30 -11.35 13.98
CA GLY A 7 -4.86 -10.52 15.03
C GLY A 7 -4.26 -10.69 16.45
N TRP A 8 -3.95 -9.61 17.06
CA TRP A 8 -3.61 -9.56 18.49
C TRP A 8 -4.62 -8.66 19.21
N ASP A 9 -5.14 -9.12 20.31
CA ASP A 9 -5.85 -8.27 21.25
C ASP A 9 -4.79 -7.46 22.03
N ASP A 10 -4.63 -6.20 21.68
CA ASP A 10 -3.70 -5.27 22.32
C ASP A 10 -4.21 -4.75 23.66
N GLY A 11 -5.38 -5.22 24.12
CA GLY A 11 -6.03 -4.78 25.34
C GLY A 11 -6.69 -3.40 25.26
N TYR A 12 -6.61 -2.73 24.11
CA TYR A 12 -7.25 -1.44 23.86
C TYR A 12 -8.62 -1.57 23.18
N GLY A 13 -9.15 -2.79 23.11
CA GLY A 13 -10.43 -3.04 22.45
C GLY A 13 -10.38 -2.71 20.95
N SER A 14 -9.25 -3.02 20.34
CA SER A 14 -9.00 -2.67 18.96
C SER A 14 -10.05 -3.30 18.06
N TRP A 15 -10.73 -2.46 17.34
CA TRP A 15 -11.72 -2.79 16.30
C TRP A 15 -11.06 -3.45 15.08
N ARG A 16 -9.74 -3.43 15.06
CA ARG A 16 -8.91 -4.01 14.03
C ARG A 16 -8.58 -5.45 14.39
N THR A 17 -8.80 -6.35 13.47
CA THR A 17 -8.07 -7.61 13.38
C THR A 17 -7.02 -7.47 12.26
N PRO A 18 -5.98 -6.66 12.46
CA PRO A 18 -5.00 -6.48 11.42
C PRO A 18 -4.26 -7.79 11.20
N SER A 19 -3.96 -8.09 9.96
CA SER A 19 -2.91 -9.04 9.69
C SER A 19 -1.60 -8.46 10.19
N LEU A 20 -0.86 -9.24 10.94
CA LEU A 20 0.44 -8.84 11.48
C LEU A 20 1.55 -9.64 10.81
N THR A 21 2.60 -8.96 10.40
CA THR A 21 3.85 -9.58 9.98
C THR A 21 4.79 -9.64 11.17
N LYS A 22 5.14 -10.85 11.59
CA LYS A 22 6.07 -11.05 12.71
C LYS A 22 7.51 -11.08 12.22
N PHE A 23 8.34 -10.20 12.77
CA PHE A 23 9.79 -10.21 12.61
C PHE A 23 10.43 -10.67 13.93
N THR A 24 11.24 -11.72 13.88
CA THR A 24 11.90 -12.29 15.07
C THR A 24 13.41 -12.26 14.90
N ILE A 25 14.11 -11.67 15.86
CA ILE A 25 15.55 -11.70 15.95
C ILE A 25 15.95 -12.90 16.82
N LEU A 26 16.85 -13.71 16.30
CA LEU A 26 17.38 -14.86 16.99
C LEU A 26 18.88 -14.65 17.27
N ASP A 27 19.27 -14.78 18.52
CA ASP A 27 20.67 -14.98 18.86
C ASP A 27 21.06 -16.43 18.52
N ILE A 28 21.97 -16.58 17.59
CA ILE A 28 22.50 -17.86 17.12
C ILE A 28 23.96 -18.08 17.54
N THR A 29 24.48 -17.35 18.53
CA THR A 29 25.81 -17.54 19.07
C THR A 29 26.00 -18.99 19.52
N ASN A 30 25.00 -19.56 20.16
CA ASN A 30 24.87 -20.99 20.38
C ASN A 30 23.90 -21.61 19.35
N ARG A 31 24.43 -22.10 18.26
CA ARG A 31 23.62 -22.70 17.18
C ARG A 31 22.80 -23.91 17.60
N SER A 32 23.18 -24.60 18.68
CA SER A 32 22.43 -25.73 19.20
C SER A 32 21.24 -25.33 20.07
N SER A 33 21.19 -24.08 20.51
CA SER A 33 20.14 -23.52 21.35
C SER A 33 19.96 -22.03 20.98
N PRO A 34 19.33 -21.70 19.83
CA PRO A 34 19.02 -20.33 19.46
C PRO A 34 18.08 -19.70 20.50
N GLU A 35 18.34 -18.47 20.87
CA GLU A 35 17.49 -17.72 21.80
C GLU A 35 16.76 -16.59 21.05
N SER A 36 15.46 -16.42 21.36
CA SER A 36 14.69 -15.31 20.81
C SER A 36 15.01 -14.04 21.60
N GLY A 37 15.54 -13.04 20.92
CA GLY A 37 15.78 -11.72 21.47
C GLY A 37 14.53 -10.86 21.42
N LYS A 38 14.43 -9.99 20.40
CA LYS A 38 13.25 -9.14 20.17
C LYS A 38 12.30 -9.76 19.15
N GLU A 39 11.03 -9.48 19.33
CA GLU A 39 9.98 -9.78 18.36
C GLU A 39 9.26 -8.48 18.02
N LEU A 40 9.13 -8.18 16.72
CA LEU A 40 8.31 -7.09 16.23
C LEU A 40 7.11 -7.65 15.48
N TYR A 41 5.99 -7.00 15.65
CA TYR A 41 4.77 -7.29 14.92
C TYR A 41 4.37 -6.02 14.18
N LEU A 42 4.47 -6.09 12.87
CA LEU A 42 4.25 -5.00 11.95
C LEU A 42 2.84 -5.14 11.37
N GLU A 43 2.02 -4.11 11.44
CA GLU A 43 0.71 -4.16 10.80
C GLU A 43 0.85 -4.37 9.29
N GLY A 44 -0.01 -5.24 8.75
CA GLY A 44 -0.09 -5.57 7.34
C GLY A 44 0.40 -6.96 6.98
N TYR A 45 0.06 -7.33 5.75
CA TYR A 45 0.52 -8.56 5.11
C TYR A 45 1.97 -8.39 4.64
N TYR A 46 2.78 -9.40 4.85
CA TYR A 46 4.14 -9.45 4.31
C TYR A 46 4.13 -9.45 2.79
N MET A 47 4.84 -8.51 2.20
CA MET A 47 5.04 -8.42 0.76
C MET A 47 6.42 -8.98 0.36
N THR A 48 7.47 -8.43 0.94
CA THR A 48 8.85 -8.83 0.69
C THR A 48 9.77 -8.34 1.80
N ALA A 49 10.96 -8.94 1.88
CA ALA A 49 12.06 -8.39 2.67
C ALA A 49 13.37 -8.57 1.89
N ARG A 50 14.28 -7.62 2.08
CA ARG A 50 15.63 -7.66 1.54
C ARG A 50 16.64 -7.29 2.63
N GLU A 51 17.74 -8.02 2.68
CA GLU A 51 18.89 -7.68 3.52
C GLU A 51 20.02 -7.25 2.61
N VAL A 52 20.57 -6.06 2.87
CA VAL A 52 21.74 -5.51 2.22
C VAL A 52 22.59 -4.83 3.29
N ASN A 53 23.85 -5.24 3.43
CA ASN A 53 24.81 -4.64 4.36
C ASN A 53 24.30 -4.58 5.82
N SER A 54 23.77 -5.68 6.33
CA SER A 54 23.16 -5.80 7.67
C SER A 54 21.91 -4.93 7.90
N THR A 55 21.40 -4.30 6.87
CA THR A 55 20.12 -3.59 6.92
C THR A 55 19.03 -4.44 6.29
N VAL A 56 17.97 -4.72 7.04
CA VAL A 56 16.78 -5.41 6.53
C VAL A 56 15.69 -4.39 6.26
N ARG A 57 15.15 -4.42 5.05
CA ARG A 57 13.96 -3.66 4.68
C ARG A 57 12.83 -4.61 4.40
N THR A 58 11.74 -4.44 5.14
CA THR A 58 10.53 -5.25 5.03
C THR A 58 9.38 -4.38 4.55
N VAL A 59 8.71 -4.81 3.50
CA VAL A 59 7.50 -4.12 2.99
C VAL A 59 6.28 -4.91 3.44
N THR A 60 5.32 -4.21 4.04
CA THR A 60 4.00 -4.74 4.37
C THR A 60 2.90 -3.92 3.70
N HIS A 61 1.73 -4.53 3.50
CA HIS A 61 0.52 -3.86 3.05
C HIS A 61 -0.60 -4.07 4.06
N ALA A 62 -1.13 -2.99 4.61
CA ALA A 62 -2.27 -2.99 5.52
C ALA A 62 -3.47 -2.34 4.84
N TRP A 63 -4.62 -3.03 4.77
CA TRP A 63 -5.85 -2.41 4.32
C TRP A 63 -6.29 -1.34 5.31
N LEU A 64 -6.75 -0.21 4.78
CA LEU A 64 -7.32 0.85 5.61
C LEU A 64 -8.67 0.38 6.13
N ASP A 65 -8.74 0.16 7.42
CA ASP A 65 -9.98 -0.10 8.15
C ASP A 65 -10.21 1.06 9.13
N ILE A 66 -11.24 1.84 8.84
CA ILE A 66 -11.57 3.02 9.64
C ILE A 66 -12.67 2.64 10.63
N PRO A 67 -12.37 2.66 11.94
CA PRO A 67 -13.34 2.29 12.96
C PRO A 67 -14.67 3.04 12.84
N GLY A 68 -15.77 2.30 12.82
CA GLY A 68 -17.12 2.86 12.72
C GLY A 68 -17.57 3.28 11.32
N VAL A 69 -16.67 3.33 10.33
CA VAL A 69 -17.01 3.67 8.94
C VAL A 69 -17.47 2.43 8.19
N LYS A 70 -18.62 2.50 7.56
CA LYS A 70 -19.20 1.41 6.76
C LYS A 70 -19.05 1.70 5.27
N SER A 71 -18.48 0.76 4.52
CA SER A 71 -18.41 0.79 3.05
C SER A 71 -19.61 0.13 2.37
N TRP A 72 -20.56 -0.38 3.13
CA TRP A 72 -21.77 -1.05 2.63
C TRP A 72 -23.02 -0.49 3.30
N LEU A 73 -24.18 -0.73 2.67
CA LEU A 73 -25.47 -0.34 3.21
C LEU A 73 -26.09 -1.52 3.99
N ASP A 74 -26.43 -1.30 5.25
CA ASP A 74 -27.20 -2.24 6.06
C ASP A 74 -28.68 -2.17 5.67
N LEU A 75 -29.03 -2.84 4.56
CA LEU A 75 -30.39 -2.85 4.04
C LEU A 75 -31.27 -3.74 4.91
N PRO A 76 -32.55 -3.32 5.17
CA PRO A 76 -33.44 -4.06 6.04
C PRO A 76 -33.83 -5.43 5.46
N ASN A 77 -34.19 -6.34 6.35
CA ASN A 77 -34.76 -7.64 5.94
C ASN A 77 -35.94 -7.43 5.02
N GLY A 78 -36.04 -8.24 3.97
CA GLY A 78 -37.08 -8.14 2.95
C GLY A 78 -36.78 -7.14 1.82
N TYR A 79 -35.70 -6.35 1.89
CA TYR A 79 -35.31 -5.44 0.80
C TYR A 79 -35.09 -6.20 -0.52
N TRP A 80 -34.49 -7.37 -0.46
CA TRP A 80 -34.17 -8.18 -1.63
C TRP A 80 -35.36 -8.96 -2.20
N GLU A 81 -36.49 -8.99 -1.45
CA GLU A 81 -37.77 -9.58 -1.87
C GLU A 81 -38.61 -8.61 -2.71
N LEU A 82 -38.28 -7.30 -2.67
CA LEU A 82 -38.95 -6.28 -3.49
C LEU A 82 -38.52 -6.43 -4.95
N ASP A 83 -39.46 -6.20 -5.87
CA ASP A 83 -39.13 -6.15 -7.30
C ASP A 83 -38.11 -5.06 -7.61
N TYR A 84 -37.29 -5.32 -8.64
CA TYR A 84 -36.19 -4.38 -9.00
C TYR A 84 -36.69 -2.98 -9.29
N ASP A 85 -37.87 -2.85 -9.94
CA ASP A 85 -38.49 -1.59 -10.34
C ASP A 85 -39.45 -1.00 -9.28
N ASP A 86 -39.55 -1.62 -8.10
CA ASP A 86 -40.39 -1.12 -7.02
C ASP A 86 -39.87 0.25 -6.51
N PRO A 87 -40.69 1.30 -6.55
CA PRO A 87 -40.29 2.62 -6.04
C PRO A 87 -39.85 2.60 -4.57
N ILE A 88 -40.47 1.72 -3.75
CA ILE A 88 -40.11 1.54 -2.33
C ILE A 88 -38.66 1.07 -2.19
N ARG A 89 -38.20 0.19 -3.07
CA ARG A 89 -36.83 -0.31 -3.05
C ARG A 89 -35.80 0.83 -3.18
N ARG A 90 -36.04 1.77 -4.08
CA ARG A 90 -35.20 2.95 -4.26
C ARG A 90 -35.26 3.88 -3.05
N GLU A 91 -36.44 4.18 -2.56
CA GLU A 91 -36.63 5.04 -1.39
C GLU A 91 -35.91 4.48 -0.14
N VAL A 92 -36.06 3.19 0.14
CA VAL A 92 -35.40 2.51 1.25
C VAL A 92 -33.88 2.60 1.11
N ARG A 93 -33.34 2.34 -0.08
CA ARG A 93 -31.90 2.41 -0.33
C ARG A 93 -31.35 3.81 -0.14
N GLU A 94 -32.03 4.84 -0.67
CA GLU A 94 -31.64 6.24 -0.52
C GLU A 94 -31.64 6.68 0.95
N LYS A 95 -32.67 6.29 1.70
CA LYS A 95 -32.77 6.58 3.13
C LYS A 95 -31.65 5.91 3.95
N VAL A 96 -31.36 4.63 3.68
CA VAL A 96 -30.28 3.91 4.36
C VAL A 96 -28.92 4.50 3.97
N ALA A 97 -28.72 4.83 2.69
CA ALA A 97 -27.49 5.47 2.23
C ALA A 97 -27.25 6.82 2.93
N TYR A 98 -28.29 7.66 3.01
CA TYR A 98 -28.20 8.94 3.70
C TYR A 98 -27.86 8.78 5.20
N GLN A 99 -28.50 7.83 5.88
CA GLN A 99 -28.17 7.54 7.29
C GLN A 99 -26.74 7.02 7.44
N THR A 100 -26.31 6.11 6.58
CA THR A 100 -24.94 5.59 6.59
C THR A 100 -23.91 6.71 6.40
N ILE A 101 -24.19 7.70 5.52
CA ILE A 101 -23.31 8.86 5.34
C ILE A 101 -23.22 9.68 6.63
N LEU A 102 -24.34 9.92 7.30
CA LEU A 102 -24.35 10.67 8.57
C LEU A 102 -23.57 9.92 9.66
N ASP A 103 -23.78 8.62 9.77
CA ASP A 103 -23.09 7.79 10.77
C ASP A 103 -21.58 7.73 10.47
N ASN A 104 -21.19 7.59 9.21
CA ASN A 104 -19.78 7.60 8.79
C ASN A 104 -19.11 8.96 9.08
N ASN A 105 -19.80 10.07 8.78
CA ASN A 105 -19.25 11.40 9.10
C ASN A 105 -19.05 11.57 10.61
N ALA A 106 -20.01 11.13 11.41
CA ALA A 106 -19.88 11.18 12.88
C ALA A 106 -18.72 10.29 13.39
N ALA A 107 -18.52 9.12 12.78
CA ALA A 107 -17.40 8.24 13.11
C ALA A 107 -16.06 8.90 12.73
N LEU A 108 -15.95 9.50 11.54
CA LEU A 108 -14.74 10.21 11.10
C LEU A 108 -14.42 11.41 12.00
N ASP A 109 -15.42 12.19 12.40
CA ASP A 109 -15.27 13.34 13.29
C ASP A 109 -14.80 12.95 14.71
N ALA A 110 -15.02 11.70 15.10
CA ALA A 110 -14.64 11.17 16.43
C ALA A 110 -13.26 10.49 16.47
N LEU A 111 -12.65 10.23 15.30
CA LEU A 111 -11.35 9.53 15.22
C LEU A 111 -10.17 10.46 15.49
N ALA A 112 -9.19 9.92 16.20
CA ALA A 112 -7.85 10.47 16.22
C ALA A 112 -7.01 9.85 15.09
N LEU A 113 -5.97 10.56 14.63
CA LEU A 113 -5.09 10.09 13.56
C LEU A 113 -4.43 8.75 13.93
N GLU A 114 -4.00 8.59 15.17
CA GLU A 114 -3.42 7.37 15.73
C GLU A 114 -4.32 6.14 15.66
N ASP A 115 -5.64 6.33 15.52
CA ASP A 115 -6.59 5.21 15.39
C ASP A 115 -6.51 4.53 14.03
N ILE A 116 -6.04 5.24 13.01
CA ILE A 116 -6.00 4.77 11.62
C ILE A 116 -4.59 4.48 11.11
N LEU A 117 -3.56 5.07 11.73
CA LEU A 117 -2.17 4.87 11.29
C LEU A 117 -1.66 3.46 11.66
N PRO A 118 -0.75 2.89 10.85
CA PRO A 118 -0.13 1.61 11.15
C PRO A 118 0.65 1.64 12.47
N LYS A 119 0.54 0.55 13.25
CA LYS A 119 1.23 0.40 14.53
C LYS A 119 2.30 -0.68 14.44
N VAL A 120 3.32 -0.55 15.27
CA VAL A 120 4.35 -1.56 15.49
C VAL A 120 4.29 -2.01 16.95
N TYR A 121 4.21 -3.31 17.17
CA TYR A 121 4.24 -3.89 18.51
C TYR A 121 5.58 -4.57 18.71
N GLU A 122 6.32 -4.14 19.72
CA GLU A 122 7.59 -4.74 20.13
C GLU A 122 7.39 -5.61 21.36
N ARG A 123 7.82 -6.86 21.30
CA ARG A 123 7.86 -7.76 22.44
C ARG A 123 9.30 -8.04 22.83
N SER A 124 9.65 -7.67 24.07
CA SER A 124 10.96 -7.93 24.65
C SER A 124 10.79 -8.33 26.12
N ASN A 125 11.45 -9.41 26.55
CA ASN A 125 11.41 -9.89 27.94
C ASN A 125 9.99 -10.06 28.52
N GLY A 126 9.02 -10.43 27.68
CA GLY A 126 7.63 -10.62 28.08
C GLY A 126 6.80 -9.34 28.21
N LEU A 127 7.39 -8.18 27.98
CA LEU A 127 6.71 -6.88 27.89
C LEU A 127 6.39 -6.55 26.45
N ILE A 128 5.28 -5.86 26.24
CA ILE A 128 4.85 -5.34 24.93
C ILE A 128 4.90 -3.83 24.99
N THR A 129 5.60 -3.24 24.04
CA THR A 129 5.61 -1.81 23.77
C THR A 129 4.89 -1.57 22.45
N ILE A 130 3.98 -0.61 22.42
CA ILE A 130 3.28 -0.21 21.19
C ILE A 130 3.91 1.09 20.73
N HIS A 131 4.43 1.07 19.51
CA HIS A 131 4.93 2.24 18.81
C HIS A 131 3.81 2.76 17.92
N THR A 132 3.24 3.89 18.33
CA THR A 132 2.23 4.64 17.58
C THR A 132 2.90 5.78 16.83
N MET A 133 2.34 6.17 15.73
CA MET A 133 2.73 7.37 15.02
C MET A 133 1.84 8.52 15.45
N ASP A 134 2.39 9.70 15.46
CA ASP A 134 1.70 10.94 15.78
C ASP A 134 1.90 12.00 14.67
N GLU A 135 1.47 13.22 14.92
CA GLU A 135 1.57 14.32 13.96
C GLU A 135 3.01 14.68 13.57
N GLU A 136 4.00 14.36 14.41
CA GLU A 136 5.42 14.63 14.12
C GLU A 136 5.93 13.75 12.99
N GLN A 137 5.36 12.56 12.80
CA GLN A 137 5.73 11.62 11.75
C GLN A 137 4.89 11.76 10.47
N CYS A 138 4.03 12.76 10.37
CA CYS A 138 3.26 13.00 9.13
C CYS A 138 4.16 13.21 7.89
N ALA A 139 5.41 13.64 8.07
CA ALA A 139 6.38 13.78 6.98
C ALA A 139 6.82 12.43 6.36
N ASP A 140 6.62 11.33 7.10
CA ASP A 140 6.96 9.97 6.66
C ASP A 140 5.85 9.31 5.82
N PHE A 141 4.76 10.06 5.56
CA PHE A 141 3.63 9.61 4.75
C PHE A 141 3.60 10.27 3.38
N ILE A 142 3.39 9.45 2.37
CA ILE A 142 3.22 9.86 0.98
C ILE A 142 1.83 9.41 0.53
N ALA A 143 1.08 10.30 -0.11
CA ALA A 143 -0.23 9.99 -0.67
C ALA A 143 -0.28 10.39 -2.15
N PRO A 144 -0.65 9.48 -3.06
CA PRO A 144 -0.94 9.83 -4.45
C PRO A 144 -2.15 10.76 -4.59
N GLU A 145 -2.17 11.58 -5.63
CA GLU A 145 -3.25 12.54 -5.89
C GLU A 145 -4.57 11.89 -6.37
N ASP A 146 -4.52 10.64 -6.84
CA ASP A 146 -5.67 9.99 -7.47
C ASP A 146 -6.80 9.56 -6.51
N GLY A 147 -6.57 9.62 -5.19
CA GLY A 147 -7.60 9.44 -4.17
C GLY A 147 -8.23 8.05 -4.07
N PHE A 148 -7.75 7.05 -4.81
CA PHE A 148 -8.30 5.69 -4.83
C PHE A 148 -7.57 4.72 -3.90
N ASN A 149 -6.90 5.23 -2.89
CA ASN A 149 -6.04 4.45 -2.01
C ASN A 149 -6.86 3.77 -0.92
N ARG A 150 -6.54 2.49 -0.65
CA ARG A 150 -7.32 1.65 0.28
C ARG A 150 -6.49 1.08 1.42
N GLY A 151 -5.24 1.49 1.54
CA GLY A 151 -4.36 0.95 2.57
C GLY A 151 -3.07 1.71 2.74
N PHE A 152 -2.19 1.12 3.51
CA PHE A 152 -0.84 1.60 3.74
C PHE A 152 0.17 0.56 3.26
N ASN A 153 1.09 0.99 2.43
CA ASN A 153 2.32 0.26 2.12
C ASN A 153 3.40 0.79 3.04
N SER A 154 3.86 -0.03 3.96
CA SER A 154 4.84 0.37 4.97
C SER A 154 6.18 -0.28 4.68
N ILE A 155 7.25 0.51 4.69
CA ILE A 155 8.62 0.07 4.55
C ILE A 155 9.25 0.18 5.94
N PHE A 156 9.58 -0.95 6.54
CA PHE A 156 10.28 -0.99 7.82
C PHE A 156 11.74 -1.29 7.57
N THR A 157 12.61 -0.41 8.04
CA THR A 157 14.07 -0.49 7.90
C THR A 157 14.68 -0.81 9.25
N PHE A 158 15.44 -1.89 9.33
CA PHE A 158 16.08 -2.37 10.54
C PHE A 158 17.58 -2.49 10.34
N ASP A 159 18.36 -1.88 11.22
CA ASP A 159 19.80 -2.08 11.30
C ASP A 159 20.11 -3.25 12.25
N LEU A 160 20.51 -4.39 11.69
CA LEU A 160 20.87 -5.58 12.47
C LEU A 160 22.22 -5.43 13.19
N SER A 161 23.01 -4.42 12.86
CA SER A 161 24.30 -4.13 13.52
C SER A 161 24.15 -3.24 14.75
N SER A 162 23.00 -2.57 14.91
CA SER A 162 22.69 -1.73 16.07
C SER A 162 22.40 -2.58 17.31
N GLU A 163 23.04 -2.27 18.44
CA GLU A 163 22.78 -2.94 19.74
C GLU A 163 21.36 -2.65 20.26
N ASP A 164 20.81 -1.47 19.96
CA ASP A 164 19.49 -1.02 20.43
C ASP A 164 18.36 -1.47 19.51
N PHE A 165 18.70 -1.98 18.33
CA PHE A 165 17.73 -2.44 17.33
C PHE A 165 16.64 -1.39 17.05
N GLU A 166 17.08 -0.24 16.57
CA GLU A 166 16.19 0.81 16.11
C GLU A 166 15.58 0.45 14.75
N PHE A 167 14.39 0.97 14.50
CA PHE A 167 13.75 0.83 13.19
C PHE A 167 13.23 2.19 12.73
N GLN A 168 13.21 2.36 11.41
CA GLN A 168 12.54 3.44 10.71
C GLN A 168 11.32 2.87 10.00
N ALA A 169 10.27 3.67 9.83
CA ALA A 169 9.09 3.30 9.08
C ALA A 169 8.69 4.43 8.15
N ASP A 170 8.57 4.12 6.86
CA ASP A 170 8.04 5.02 5.83
C ASP A 170 6.73 4.44 5.31
N HIS A 171 5.77 5.30 4.98
CA HIS A 171 4.45 4.86 4.58
C HIS A 171 3.98 5.52 3.29
N ILE A 172 3.36 4.71 2.43
CA ILE A 172 2.62 5.21 1.27
C ILE A 172 1.16 4.84 1.46
N VAL A 173 0.29 5.82 1.37
CA VAL A 173 -1.15 5.59 1.27
C VAL A 173 -1.44 5.09 -0.14
N GLY A 174 -1.78 3.82 -0.29
CA GLY A 174 -1.82 3.20 -1.61
C GLY A 174 -2.60 1.89 -1.65
N ASN A 175 -2.56 1.27 -2.81
CA ASN A 175 -3.12 -0.05 -3.06
C ASN A 175 -2.05 -1.14 -2.89
N TYR A 176 -2.44 -2.40 -3.13
CA TYR A 176 -1.54 -3.55 -3.04
C TYR A 176 -0.34 -3.41 -3.98
N PRO A 177 0.91 -3.40 -3.47
CA PRO A 177 2.07 -3.05 -4.26
C PRO A 177 2.73 -4.27 -4.91
N ILE A 178 3.38 -4.03 -6.06
CA ILE A 178 4.46 -4.87 -6.56
C ILE A 178 5.77 -4.20 -6.18
N VAL A 179 6.70 -4.96 -5.62
CA VAL A 179 7.93 -4.44 -5.03
C VAL A 179 9.14 -4.92 -5.83
N TYR A 180 9.93 -3.98 -6.32
CA TYR A 180 11.26 -4.20 -6.89
C TYR A 180 12.32 -3.61 -5.95
N ALA A 181 13.45 -4.29 -5.79
CA ALA A 181 14.60 -3.77 -5.06
C ALA A 181 15.90 -4.17 -5.72
N SER A 182 16.81 -3.21 -5.88
CA SER A 182 18.24 -3.40 -6.15
C SER A 182 19.05 -3.19 -4.88
N ALA A 183 20.38 -3.02 -5.01
CA ALA A 183 21.23 -2.67 -3.87
C ALA A 183 20.99 -1.23 -3.37
N ASP A 184 20.60 -0.32 -4.27
CA ASP A 184 20.56 1.11 -3.99
C ASP A 184 19.15 1.73 -4.09
N VAL A 185 18.19 0.99 -4.69
CA VAL A 185 16.84 1.52 -4.94
C VAL A 185 15.77 0.51 -4.57
N LEU A 186 14.77 0.96 -3.84
CA LEU A 186 13.50 0.26 -3.64
C LEU A 186 12.41 0.98 -4.47
N ILE A 187 11.61 0.21 -5.20
CA ILE A 187 10.51 0.72 -6.00
C ILE A 187 9.23 -0.02 -5.63
N LEU A 188 8.22 0.74 -5.23
CA LEU A 188 6.86 0.27 -5.06
C LEU A 188 6.03 0.71 -6.26
N THR A 189 5.30 -0.20 -6.85
CA THR A 189 4.35 0.11 -7.92
C THR A 189 2.99 -0.43 -7.56
N GLU A 190 1.96 0.33 -7.87
CA GLU A 190 0.59 -0.05 -7.56
C GLU A 190 -0.35 0.32 -8.71
N ASN A 191 -1.40 -0.46 -8.88
CA ASN A 191 -2.43 -0.10 -9.85
C ASN A 191 -3.17 1.15 -9.36
N ALA A 192 -3.13 2.21 -10.14
CA ALA A 192 -3.85 3.47 -9.91
C ALA A 192 -5.36 3.35 -10.18
N TRP A 193 -5.85 2.16 -10.29
CA TRP A 193 -7.11 1.78 -10.85
C TRP A 193 -8.05 1.20 -9.78
N ASP A 194 -9.29 1.70 -9.71
CA ASP A 194 -10.35 1.14 -8.88
C ASP A 194 -11.26 0.21 -9.70
N TRP A 195 -10.97 -1.09 -9.69
CA TRP A 195 -11.70 -2.06 -10.46
C TRP A 195 -13.15 -2.33 -9.98
N TRP A 196 -13.56 -1.77 -8.86
CA TRP A 196 -14.94 -1.85 -8.37
C TRP A 196 -15.93 -0.96 -9.15
N TRP A 197 -15.41 0.05 -9.89
CA TRP A 197 -16.22 0.97 -10.70
C TRP A 197 -16.54 0.41 -12.10
N PHE A 198 -16.77 -0.87 -12.19
CA PHE A 198 -17.13 -1.59 -13.41
C PHE A 198 -18.30 -0.98 -14.20
N TRP A 199 -19.13 -0.18 -13.56
CA TRP A 199 -20.48 0.09 -14.04
C TRP A 199 -20.72 1.52 -14.54
N GLY A 200 -19.74 2.38 -14.54
CA GLY A 200 -20.05 3.79 -14.73
C GLY A 200 -19.08 4.72 -15.43
N ASN A 201 -17.89 4.29 -15.83
CA ASN A 201 -16.94 5.22 -16.47
C ASN A 201 -16.28 4.63 -17.71
N ASP A 202 -16.68 5.13 -18.88
CA ASP A 202 -16.04 4.81 -20.17
C ASP A 202 -14.62 5.43 -20.31
N GLY A 203 -14.13 6.13 -19.29
CA GLY A 203 -12.85 6.85 -19.30
C GLY A 203 -11.81 6.34 -18.30
N MET A 204 -11.92 5.13 -17.79
CA MET A 204 -10.91 4.57 -16.88
C MET A 204 -9.67 4.14 -17.64
N ASN A 205 -8.63 4.93 -17.55
CA ASN A 205 -7.33 4.57 -18.08
C ASN A 205 -6.63 3.61 -17.10
N GLU A 206 -6.25 2.44 -17.61
CA GLU A 206 -5.33 1.55 -16.91
C GLU A 206 -4.04 2.30 -16.63
N ALA A 207 -3.64 2.41 -15.37
CA ALA A 207 -2.42 3.11 -15.00
C ALA A 207 -1.76 2.46 -13.79
N THR A 208 -0.47 2.70 -13.66
CA THR A 208 0.35 2.26 -12.52
C THR A 208 1.05 3.46 -11.90
N ASN A 209 0.89 3.65 -10.60
CA ASN A 209 1.69 4.57 -9.80
C ASN A 209 3.02 3.92 -9.45
N ILE A 210 4.07 4.72 -9.41
CA ILE A 210 5.46 4.29 -9.15
C ILE A 210 6.00 5.19 -8.06
N HIS A 211 6.55 4.60 -6.99
CA HIS A 211 7.18 5.30 -5.88
C HIS A 211 8.60 4.78 -5.70
N THR A 212 9.57 5.66 -5.63
CA THR A 212 10.98 5.29 -5.51
C THR A 212 11.60 5.76 -4.22
N PHE A 213 12.48 4.93 -3.67
CA PHE A 213 13.23 5.19 -2.45
C PHE A 213 14.71 4.90 -2.69
N ASP A 214 15.58 5.77 -2.17
CA ASP A 214 17.00 5.51 -2.05
C ASP A 214 17.25 4.65 -0.82
N ILE A 215 17.93 3.54 -1.01
CA ILE A 215 18.27 2.58 0.03
C ILE A 215 19.78 2.29 0.06
N SER A 216 20.59 3.13 -0.56
CA SER A 216 22.04 2.98 -0.65
C SER A 216 22.75 3.14 0.70
N ASN A 217 22.17 3.94 1.61
CA ASN A 217 22.68 4.11 2.96
C ASN A 217 22.12 3.02 3.89
N PRO A 218 22.97 2.28 4.60
CA PRO A 218 22.51 1.35 5.64
C PRO A 218 21.71 2.08 6.73
N GLY A 219 20.63 1.45 7.19
CA GLY A 219 19.77 1.97 8.26
C GLY A 219 18.83 3.10 7.84
N ASP A 220 18.87 3.56 6.59
CA ASP A 220 18.06 4.68 6.09
C ASP A 220 17.27 4.28 4.84
N THR A 221 16.07 4.82 4.72
CA THR A 221 15.22 4.70 3.53
C THR A 221 14.67 6.07 3.20
N LEU A 222 15.04 6.61 2.05
CA LEU A 222 14.73 7.99 1.70
C LEU A 222 13.83 8.03 0.45
N TYR A 223 12.66 8.61 0.57
CA TYR A 223 11.78 8.84 -0.57
C TYR A 223 12.44 9.75 -1.61
N THR A 224 12.34 9.36 -2.89
CA THR A 224 13.03 10.06 -3.99
C THR A 224 12.14 10.44 -5.16
N GLY A 225 10.86 10.11 -5.10
CA GLY A 225 9.89 10.62 -6.06
C GLY A 225 8.83 9.61 -6.48
N SER A 226 7.75 10.17 -7.01
CA SER A 226 6.64 9.41 -7.58
C SER A 226 6.37 9.77 -9.03
N GLY A 227 5.83 8.81 -9.75
CA GLY A 227 5.39 8.98 -11.14
C GLY A 227 4.22 8.08 -11.48
N ARG A 228 3.69 8.25 -12.68
CA ARG A 228 2.57 7.46 -13.19
C ARG A 228 2.83 7.04 -14.62
N VAL A 229 2.45 5.82 -14.96
CA VAL A 229 2.54 5.27 -16.30
C VAL A 229 1.21 4.65 -16.71
N ASN A 230 0.86 4.76 -17.99
CA ASN A 230 -0.31 4.07 -18.55
C ASN A 230 -0.07 2.57 -18.64
N GLY A 231 -1.13 1.80 -18.40
CA GLY A 231 -1.10 0.34 -18.38
C GLY A 231 -0.76 -0.21 -17.00
N THR A 232 -0.82 -1.52 -16.89
CA THR A 232 -0.53 -2.28 -15.67
C THR A 232 0.76 -3.05 -15.83
N ILE A 233 1.48 -3.25 -14.73
CA ILE A 233 2.66 -4.13 -14.69
C ILE A 233 2.25 -5.54 -14.26
N LEU A 234 2.95 -6.54 -14.78
CA LEU A 234 2.64 -7.94 -14.48
C LEU A 234 3.20 -8.36 -13.11
N ASP A 235 4.48 -8.09 -12.88
CA ASP A 235 5.21 -8.50 -11.69
C ASP A 235 6.49 -7.67 -11.49
N GLN A 236 7.29 -8.03 -10.48
CA GLN A 236 8.55 -7.34 -10.16
C GLN A 236 9.58 -7.34 -11.31
N PHE A 237 9.51 -8.27 -12.26
CA PHE A 237 10.44 -8.34 -13.40
C PHE A 237 10.08 -7.36 -14.50
N SER A 238 8.90 -6.77 -14.43
CA SER A 238 8.47 -5.67 -15.29
C SER A 238 9.12 -4.34 -14.91
N VAL A 239 9.83 -4.29 -13.79
CA VAL A 239 10.50 -3.09 -13.26
C VAL A 239 12.00 -3.34 -13.16
N SER A 240 12.81 -2.36 -13.55
CA SER A 240 14.25 -2.39 -13.35
C SER A 240 14.80 -0.98 -13.16
N GLU A 241 15.98 -0.88 -12.54
CA GLU A 241 16.72 0.36 -12.43
C GLU A 241 18.16 0.15 -12.90
N TYR A 242 18.74 1.14 -13.56
CA TYR A 242 20.15 1.16 -13.96
C TYR A 242 20.64 2.60 -14.09
N GLU A 243 21.70 2.93 -13.39
CA GLU A 243 22.34 4.26 -13.37
C GLU A 243 21.33 5.41 -13.09
N GLY A 244 20.41 5.20 -12.14
CA GLY A 244 19.39 6.19 -11.76
C GLY A 244 18.18 6.26 -12.71
N VAL A 245 18.14 5.44 -13.77
CA VAL A 245 17.01 5.37 -14.70
C VAL A 245 16.12 4.19 -14.35
N VAL A 246 14.88 4.48 -13.94
CA VAL A 246 13.84 3.48 -13.71
C VAL A 246 13.22 3.09 -15.06
N ARG A 247 13.08 1.80 -15.30
CA ARG A 247 12.45 1.23 -16.50
C ARG A 247 11.26 0.39 -16.11
N VAL A 248 10.13 0.60 -16.75
CA VAL A 248 8.88 -0.08 -16.45
C VAL A 248 8.27 -0.62 -17.73
N ALA A 249 7.97 -1.91 -17.76
CA ALA A 249 7.21 -2.54 -18.84
C ALA A 249 5.75 -2.65 -18.42
N THR A 250 4.83 -2.12 -19.23
CA THR A 250 3.41 -2.11 -18.96
C THR A 250 2.61 -2.70 -20.11
N THR A 251 1.40 -3.14 -19.82
CA THR A 251 0.41 -3.54 -20.82
C THR A 251 -0.90 -2.82 -20.54
N SER A 252 -1.47 -2.17 -21.57
CA SER A 252 -2.80 -1.56 -21.56
C SER A 252 -3.77 -2.36 -22.42
N GLY A 253 -5.08 -2.12 -22.25
CA GLY A 253 -6.12 -2.82 -23.01
C GLY A 253 -6.41 -4.25 -22.53
N GLN A 254 -5.80 -4.70 -21.42
CA GLN A 254 -6.03 -6.05 -20.87
C GLN A 254 -7.46 -6.26 -20.38
N TRP A 255 -8.12 -5.20 -20.01
CA TRP A 255 -9.44 -5.20 -19.40
C TRP A 255 -10.54 -4.80 -20.39
N ALA A 256 -10.29 -4.99 -21.69
CA ALA A 256 -11.31 -4.90 -22.73
C ALA A 256 -12.53 -5.74 -22.31
N ARG A 257 -13.70 -5.08 -22.24
CA ARG A 257 -14.92 -5.70 -21.71
C ARG A 257 -15.87 -6.00 -22.84
N TRP A 258 -16.56 -7.11 -22.78
CA TRP A 258 -17.48 -7.59 -23.82
C TRP A 258 -18.65 -6.62 -24.11
N TRP A 259 -18.90 -5.64 -23.21
CA TRP A 259 -19.93 -4.61 -23.41
C TRP A 259 -19.37 -3.30 -23.96
N MET A 260 -18.07 -3.16 -24.14
CA MET A 260 -17.47 -1.97 -24.77
C MET A 260 -17.66 -2.03 -26.28
N GLU A 261 -18.21 -0.96 -26.87
CA GLU A 261 -18.40 -0.89 -28.32
C GLU A 261 -17.08 -0.86 -29.09
N ASN A 262 -16.06 -0.21 -28.53
CA ASN A 262 -14.72 -0.08 -29.12
C ASN A 262 -13.67 -0.29 -28.01
N PRO A 263 -13.38 -1.54 -27.62
CA PRO A 263 -12.35 -1.81 -26.63
C PRO A 263 -10.98 -1.38 -27.18
N GLU A 264 -10.17 -0.79 -26.32
CA GLU A 264 -8.79 -0.48 -26.64
C GLU A 264 -8.02 -1.78 -26.92
N PRO A 265 -7.29 -1.89 -28.03
CA PRO A 265 -6.50 -3.09 -28.30
C PRO A 265 -5.38 -3.24 -27.27
N MET A 266 -5.03 -4.49 -26.97
CA MET A 266 -3.94 -4.76 -26.04
C MET A 266 -2.62 -4.25 -26.64
N SER A 267 -1.89 -3.47 -25.84
CA SER A 267 -0.61 -2.90 -26.24
C SER A 267 0.37 -2.90 -25.07
N SER A 268 1.60 -3.31 -25.35
CA SER A 268 2.68 -3.26 -24.35
C SER A 268 3.65 -2.12 -24.66
N SER A 269 4.17 -1.52 -23.61
CA SER A 269 5.11 -0.40 -23.68
C SER A 269 6.25 -0.58 -22.69
N VAL A 270 7.41 0.00 -23.00
CA VAL A 270 8.51 0.20 -22.05
C VAL A 270 8.74 1.68 -21.89
N VAL A 271 8.68 2.14 -20.65
CA VAL A 271 8.82 3.56 -20.31
C VAL A 271 9.98 3.73 -19.34
N THR A 272 10.76 4.78 -19.53
CA THR A 272 11.91 5.12 -18.71
C THR A 272 11.71 6.44 -18.00
N PHE A 273 12.11 6.50 -16.73
CA PHE A 273 11.95 7.65 -15.84
C PHE A 273 13.26 8.02 -15.19
N THR A 274 13.44 9.31 -14.91
CA THR A 274 14.48 9.83 -14.03
C THR A 274 13.87 10.64 -12.90
N ARG A 275 14.57 10.70 -11.78
CA ARG A 275 14.19 11.53 -10.64
C ARG A 275 14.33 13.00 -11.00
N SER A 276 13.37 13.83 -10.62
CA SER A 276 13.38 15.27 -10.80
C SER A 276 12.56 15.94 -9.70
N VAL A 277 12.61 17.27 -9.66
CA VAL A 277 11.79 18.08 -8.76
C VAL A 277 10.82 18.88 -9.62
N ASP A 278 9.56 18.85 -9.29
CA ASP A 278 8.55 19.69 -9.93
C ASP A 278 8.80 21.15 -9.54
N VAL A 279 8.93 22.02 -10.56
CA VAL A 279 9.34 23.42 -10.34
C VAL A 279 8.26 24.30 -9.72
N ASP A 280 7.01 23.87 -9.77
CA ASP A 280 5.87 24.64 -9.25
C ASP A 280 5.50 24.24 -7.82
N THR A 281 5.75 22.96 -7.46
CA THR A 281 5.31 22.37 -6.19
C THR A 281 6.46 21.97 -5.27
N ASP A 282 7.71 21.97 -5.73
CA ASP A 282 8.90 21.41 -5.07
C ASP A 282 8.77 19.90 -4.75
N ALA A 283 7.79 19.22 -5.36
CA ALA A 283 7.58 17.80 -5.14
C ALA A 283 8.64 16.95 -5.84
N GLN A 284 9.05 15.88 -5.19
CA GLN A 284 9.91 14.84 -5.78
C GLN A 284 9.08 14.02 -6.77
N ILE A 285 9.46 14.03 -8.05
CA ILE A 285 8.72 13.36 -9.11
C ILE A 285 9.63 12.47 -9.96
N LEU A 286 9.01 11.53 -10.68
CA LEU A 286 9.62 10.77 -11.77
C LEU A 286 9.19 11.36 -13.11
N SER A 287 10.13 11.92 -13.85
CA SER A 287 9.90 12.45 -15.19
C SER A 287 10.20 11.40 -16.24
N GLU A 288 9.27 11.19 -17.17
CA GLU A 288 9.48 10.33 -18.34
C GLU A 288 10.58 10.90 -19.23
N VAL A 289 11.56 10.06 -19.59
CA VAL A 289 12.69 10.43 -20.43
C VAL A 289 12.76 9.61 -21.71
N GLY A 290 11.99 8.54 -21.83
CA GLY A 290 11.90 7.75 -23.04
C GLY A 290 10.78 6.73 -23.00
N ARG A 291 10.27 6.38 -24.19
CA ARG A 291 9.17 5.43 -24.34
C ARG A 291 9.29 4.65 -25.64
N VAL A 292 8.94 3.39 -25.57
CA VAL A 292 8.70 2.54 -26.75
C VAL A 292 7.34 1.90 -26.58
N ASP A 293 6.44 2.20 -27.51
CA ASP A 293 5.05 1.71 -27.48
C ASP A 293 4.83 0.60 -28.53
N ASN A 294 3.70 -0.07 -28.46
CA ASN A 294 3.28 -1.10 -29.38
C ASN A 294 4.27 -2.27 -29.51
N ILE A 295 4.85 -2.67 -28.39
CA ILE A 295 5.68 -3.87 -28.32
C ILE A 295 4.75 -5.07 -28.32
N ALA A 296 4.88 -5.95 -29.36
CA ALA A 296 4.04 -7.13 -29.55
C ALA A 296 2.52 -6.84 -29.49
N PRO A 297 1.99 -5.98 -30.38
CA PRO A 297 0.55 -5.77 -30.47
C PRO A 297 -0.13 -7.07 -30.92
N GLU A 298 -1.28 -7.41 -30.33
CA GLU A 298 -2.16 -8.47 -30.80
C GLU A 298 -3.18 -7.94 -31.83
#